data_a643c12211a42c4a30f2cc9a7272e425
#
_entry.id   a643c12211a42c4a30f2cc9a7272e425
#
_cell.length_a   1.000
_cell.length_b   1.000
_cell.length_c   1.000
_cell.angle_alpha   90.00
_cell.angle_beta   90.00
_cell.angle_gamma   90.00
#
_symmetry.space_group_name_H-M   'P 1'
#
loop_
_entity.id
_entity.type
_entity.pdbx_description
1 polymer ?
#
loop_
_entity_poly.entity_id
_entity_poly.type
_entity_poly.pdbx_seq_one_letter_code
_entity_poly.pdbx_strand_id
1 'polypeptide(L)'
;MGYFQGKTVIVTGGGRAVLSDGRCGSIGYGIATAFAKEGANLVITGRNMQKLLDAKEELERLYGVQVLPVQADVSAGADNEAVVQGVVQKAVDTFGDIHVLVNNAQASASGVTLVDHSTEQFDLAVYSGLYATFYYMKACHPYLAKTKGSVINFASGAGLSGNFGQSAYAAAKEGIRGMSRVAATEWGKDGINVNVICPLAWTAQLEGWANAYPEAFKANVHMPPMGHFGDAEAEIGRACVALAGPDLKYMTGETLTIEGGLGLRP
;
A
#
# COMPACT_ATOMS: atom_id res chain seq x y z
N MET A 1 -1.17 24.95 -6.02
CA MET A 1 -2.13 24.06 -5.32
C MET A 1 -1.87 22.66 -5.80
N GLY A 2 -1.76 21.70 -4.87
CA GLY A 2 -1.54 20.30 -5.23
C GLY A 2 -2.78 19.68 -5.90
N TYR A 3 -2.60 18.62 -6.66
CA TYR A 3 -3.68 17.92 -7.39
C TYR A 3 -4.77 17.34 -6.47
N PHE A 4 -4.46 17.13 -5.19
CA PHE A 4 -5.34 16.48 -4.23
C PHE A 4 -5.89 17.42 -3.16
N GLN A 5 -5.81 18.72 -3.36
CA GLN A 5 -6.35 19.70 -2.41
C GLN A 5 -7.80 19.38 -2.04
N GLY A 6 -8.05 19.08 -0.77
CA GLY A 6 -9.38 18.73 -0.23
C GLY A 6 -9.95 17.38 -0.66
N LYS A 7 -9.19 16.57 -1.43
CA LYS A 7 -9.59 15.21 -1.80
C LYS A 7 -9.23 14.22 -0.71
N THR A 8 -10.05 13.19 -0.51
CA THR A 8 -9.85 12.15 0.50
C THR A 8 -9.10 10.96 -0.07
N VAL A 9 -8.02 10.59 0.58
CA VAL A 9 -7.17 9.44 0.24
C VAL A 9 -7.10 8.47 1.41
N ILE A 10 -7.48 7.22 1.19
CA ILE A 10 -7.30 6.13 2.16
C ILE A 10 -5.97 5.44 1.88
N VAL A 11 -5.10 5.34 2.89
CA VAL A 11 -3.84 4.59 2.83
C VAL A 11 -3.82 3.53 3.92
N THR A 12 -3.87 2.26 3.53
CA THR A 12 -3.75 1.17 4.50
C THR A 12 -2.28 0.93 4.87
N GLY A 13 -2.01 0.77 6.18
CA GLY A 13 -0.63 0.64 6.67
C GLY A 13 0.14 1.97 6.72
N GLY A 14 -0.57 3.10 6.92
CA GLY A 14 -0.02 4.46 6.89
C GLY A 14 0.59 4.95 8.22
N GLY A 15 0.82 4.08 9.21
CA GLY A 15 1.43 4.47 10.48
C GLY A 15 2.89 4.94 10.34
N ARG A 16 3.26 5.92 11.18
CA ARG A 16 4.59 6.53 11.16
C ARG A 16 5.70 5.50 11.38
N ALA A 17 6.67 5.49 10.49
CA ALA A 17 7.95 4.82 10.63
C ALA A 17 9.01 5.70 9.97
N VAL A 18 10.18 5.80 10.59
CA VAL A 18 11.29 6.61 10.09
C VAL A 18 12.56 5.79 10.05
N LEU A 19 13.42 6.10 9.11
CA LEU A 19 14.78 5.58 9.00
C LEU A 19 15.71 6.29 10.00
N SER A 20 16.89 5.77 10.18
CA SER A 20 17.93 6.38 11.03
C SER A 20 18.33 7.78 10.59
N ASP A 21 18.16 8.11 9.31
CA ASP A 21 18.42 9.44 8.73
C ASP A 21 17.20 10.39 8.74
N GLY A 22 16.07 9.96 9.32
CA GLY A 22 14.84 10.75 9.46
C GLY A 22 13.88 10.68 8.27
N ARG A 23 14.21 10.01 7.15
CA ARG A 23 13.29 9.80 6.02
C ARG A 23 12.16 8.84 6.39
N CYS A 24 11.11 8.81 5.55
CA CYS A 24 10.01 7.85 5.70
C CYS A 24 10.52 6.40 5.68
N GLY A 25 10.30 5.68 6.76
CA GLY A 25 10.78 4.30 6.97
C GLY A 25 9.77 3.22 6.64
N SER A 26 8.59 3.56 6.09
CA SER A 26 7.63 2.58 5.57
C SER A 26 6.95 3.11 4.31
N ILE A 27 6.60 2.20 3.40
CA ILE A 27 5.96 2.56 2.13
C ILE A 27 4.64 3.29 2.39
N GLY A 28 3.78 2.77 3.27
CA GLY A 28 2.48 3.38 3.56
C GLY A 28 2.59 4.79 4.15
N TYR A 29 3.57 5.03 5.04
CA TYR A 29 3.80 6.37 5.58
C TYR A 29 4.38 7.32 4.52
N GLY A 30 5.29 6.84 3.67
CA GLY A 30 5.81 7.61 2.53
C GLY A 30 4.72 8.01 1.54
N ILE A 31 3.77 7.09 1.24
CA ILE A 31 2.61 7.39 0.39
C ILE A 31 1.71 8.46 1.05
N ALA A 32 1.38 8.28 2.33
CA ALA A 32 0.57 9.26 3.07
C ALA A 32 1.23 10.65 3.05
N THR A 33 2.56 10.72 3.25
CA THR A 33 3.34 11.95 3.18
C THR A 33 3.30 12.58 1.78
N ALA A 34 3.45 11.78 0.73
CA ALA A 34 3.40 12.29 -0.65
C ALA A 34 2.02 12.89 -0.99
N PHE A 35 0.92 12.24 -0.59
CA PHE A 35 -0.43 12.79 -0.78
C PHE A 35 -0.71 14.00 0.12
N ALA A 36 -0.19 14.04 1.36
CA ALA A 36 -0.28 15.21 2.23
C ALA A 36 0.37 16.45 1.58
N LYS A 37 1.54 16.29 0.95
CA LYS A 37 2.22 17.36 0.20
C LYS A 37 1.38 17.91 -0.96
N GLU A 38 0.47 17.11 -1.51
CA GLU A 38 -0.48 17.53 -2.55
C GLU A 38 -1.80 18.09 -1.99
N GLY A 39 -1.91 18.22 -0.65
CA GLY A 39 -3.06 18.82 0.02
C GLY A 39 -4.23 17.86 0.28
N ALA A 40 -4.01 16.55 0.19
CA ALA A 40 -5.04 15.56 0.44
C ALA A 40 -5.44 15.47 1.92
N ASN A 41 -6.72 15.28 2.20
CA ASN A 41 -7.18 14.74 3.46
C ASN A 41 -6.92 13.24 3.49
N LEU A 42 -6.42 12.73 4.61
CA LEU A 42 -5.96 11.36 4.72
C LEU A 42 -6.78 10.54 5.69
N VAL A 43 -7.08 9.31 5.32
CA VAL A 43 -7.47 8.25 6.23
C VAL A 43 -6.34 7.23 6.27
N ILE A 44 -5.67 7.10 7.40
CA ILE A 44 -4.56 6.17 7.57
C ILE A 44 -4.96 5.04 8.51
N THR A 45 -4.69 3.80 8.11
CA THR A 45 -5.03 2.63 8.93
C THR A 45 -3.82 1.81 9.32
N GLY A 46 -3.95 1.06 10.40
CA GLY A 46 -2.92 0.15 10.88
C GLY A 46 -3.28 -0.44 12.24
N ARG A 47 -2.48 -1.40 12.71
CA ARG A 47 -2.73 -2.10 13.99
C ARG A 47 -2.25 -1.31 15.22
N ASN A 48 -1.26 -0.45 15.05
CA ASN A 48 -0.68 0.32 16.14
C ASN A 48 -1.21 1.75 16.13
N MET A 49 -2.11 2.07 17.06
CA MET A 49 -2.74 3.40 17.16
C MET A 49 -1.70 4.50 17.41
N GLN A 50 -0.67 4.27 18.24
CA GLN A 50 0.32 5.30 18.52
C GLN A 50 1.05 5.74 17.25
N LYS A 51 1.49 4.78 16.41
CA LYS A 51 2.12 5.11 15.11
C LYS A 51 1.18 5.89 14.18
N LEU A 52 -0.12 5.65 14.26
CA LEU A 52 -1.11 6.41 13.49
C LEU A 52 -1.29 7.83 14.02
N LEU A 53 -1.29 8.00 15.34
CA LEU A 53 -1.37 9.33 15.99
C LEU A 53 -0.10 10.14 15.71
N ASP A 54 1.07 9.53 15.80
CA ASP A 54 2.35 10.17 15.46
C ASP A 54 2.37 10.62 13.98
N ALA A 55 1.84 9.79 13.08
CA ALA A 55 1.70 10.15 11.66
C ALA A 55 0.74 11.32 11.47
N LYS A 56 -0.42 11.29 12.15
CA LYS A 56 -1.39 12.38 12.12
C LYS A 56 -0.76 13.70 12.55
N GLU A 57 -0.16 13.72 13.74
CA GLU A 57 0.46 14.93 14.29
C GLU A 57 1.49 15.53 13.35
N GLU A 58 2.39 14.69 12.81
CA GLU A 58 3.44 15.14 11.91
C GLU A 58 2.88 15.65 10.58
N LEU A 59 1.96 14.93 9.94
CA LEU A 59 1.42 15.30 8.64
C LEU A 59 0.53 16.56 8.71
N GLU A 60 -0.30 16.69 9.75
CA GLU A 60 -1.11 17.89 9.99
C GLU A 60 -0.23 19.11 10.26
N ARG A 61 0.80 18.96 11.10
CA ARG A 61 1.74 20.03 11.43
C ARG A 61 2.56 20.51 10.24
N LEU A 62 3.03 19.59 9.38
CA LEU A 62 3.92 19.91 8.27
C LEU A 62 3.19 20.43 7.03
N TYR A 63 1.98 19.92 6.78
CA TYR A 63 1.30 20.14 5.50
C TYR A 63 -0.07 20.82 5.63
N GLY A 64 -0.58 21.02 6.85
CA GLY A 64 -1.87 21.69 7.09
C GLY A 64 -3.07 20.91 6.57
N VAL A 65 -2.94 19.60 6.36
CA VAL A 65 -4.02 18.70 5.91
C VAL A 65 -4.77 18.13 7.12
N GLN A 66 -5.91 17.48 6.88
CA GLN A 66 -6.61 16.72 7.92
C GLN A 66 -6.29 15.25 7.81
N VAL A 67 -6.00 14.59 8.95
CA VAL A 67 -5.68 13.17 9.00
C VAL A 67 -6.58 12.45 9.99
N LEU A 68 -7.32 11.44 9.51
CA LEU A 68 -8.13 10.54 10.31
C LEU A 68 -7.35 9.23 10.55
N PRO A 69 -6.83 8.98 11.76
CA PRO A 69 -6.23 7.70 12.10
C PRO A 69 -7.32 6.70 12.48
N VAL A 70 -7.31 5.52 11.88
CA VAL A 70 -8.27 4.45 12.20
C VAL A 70 -7.50 3.17 12.51
N GLN A 71 -7.55 2.72 13.76
CA GLN A 71 -7.00 1.42 14.11
C GLN A 71 -7.84 0.31 13.46
N ALA A 72 -7.17 -0.55 12.69
CA ALA A 72 -7.80 -1.66 12.01
C ALA A 72 -6.81 -2.84 11.91
N ASP A 73 -7.24 -4.00 12.36
CA ASP A 73 -6.53 -5.26 12.12
C ASP A 73 -7.30 -6.07 11.07
N VAL A 74 -6.73 -6.20 9.90
CA VAL A 74 -7.30 -6.94 8.78
C VAL A 74 -6.68 -8.34 8.62
N SER A 75 -5.97 -8.82 9.63
CA SER A 75 -5.41 -10.18 9.66
C SER A 75 -6.33 -11.20 10.35
N ALA A 76 -7.41 -10.74 10.96
CA ALA A 76 -8.25 -11.52 11.88
C ALA A 76 -9.24 -12.51 11.22
N GLY A 77 -9.22 -12.69 9.90
CA GLY A 77 -10.04 -13.70 9.24
C GLY A 77 -11.48 -13.24 8.93
N ALA A 78 -12.50 -13.96 9.40
CA ALA A 78 -13.90 -13.76 9.01
C ALA A 78 -14.47 -12.37 9.31
N ASP A 79 -13.95 -11.68 10.32
CA ASP A 79 -14.43 -10.34 10.71
C ASP A 79 -13.82 -9.19 9.89
N ASN A 80 -12.90 -9.48 8.99
CA ASN A 80 -12.20 -8.45 8.19
C ASN A 80 -13.15 -7.56 7.39
N GLU A 81 -14.24 -8.10 6.85
CA GLU A 81 -15.19 -7.30 6.07
C GLU A 81 -15.86 -6.23 6.95
N ALA A 82 -16.29 -6.58 8.16
CA ALA A 82 -16.91 -5.64 9.09
C ALA A 82 -15.91 -4.57 9.56
N VAL A 83 -14.66 -4.95 9.82
CA VAL A 83 -13.58 -4.00 10.17
C VAL A 83 -13.37 -3.00 9.04
N VAL A 84 -13.28 -3.45 7.80
CA VAL A 84 -13.09 -2.59 6.62
C VAL A 84 -14.29 -1.67 6.40
N GLN A 85 -15.53 -2.19 6.51
CA GLN A 85 -16.74 -1.37 6.41
C GLN A 85 -16.75 -0.26 7.46
N GLY A 86 -16.34 -0.57 8.70
CA GLY A 86 -16.21 0.43 9.75
C GLY A 86 -15.17 1.52 9.46
N VAL A 87 -14.05 1.18 8.82
CA VAL A 87 -13.05 2.16 8.37
C VAL A 87 -13.63 3.07 7.29
N VAL A 88 -14.24 2.49 6.27
CA VAL A 88 -14.82 3.24 5.14
C VAL A 88 -15.95 4.16 5.61
N GLN A 89 -16.80 3.68 6.51
CA GLN A 89 -17.87 4.52 7.09
C GLN A 89 -17.29 5.72 7.83
N LYS A 90 -16.28 5.54 8.69
CA LYS A 90 -15.61 6.65 9.38
C LYS A 90 -14.98 7.66 8.41
N ALA A 91 -14.39 7.17 7.32
CA ALA A 91 -13.84 8.04 6.28
C ALA A 91 -14.91 8.93 5.66
N VAL A 92 -16.06 8.35 5.32
CA VAL A 92 -17.19 9.05 4.71
C VAL A 92 -17.86 10.00 5.70
N ASP A 93 -18.07 9.59 6.95
CA ASP A 93 -18.64 10.44 8.00
C ASP A 93 -17.76 11.68 8.27
N THR A 94 -16.44 11.56 8.08
CA THR A 94 -15.49 12.63 8.35
C THR A 94 -15.30 13.56 7.15
N PHE A 95 -15.19 12.99 5.94
CA PHE A 95 -14.75 13.73 4.74
C PHE A 95 -15.78 13.72 3.59
N GLY A 96 -16.88 12.98 3.72
CA GLY A 96 -17.99 12.92 2.76
C GLY A 96 -17.76 11.99 1.57
N ASP A 97 -16.61 12.03 0.94
CA ASP A 97 -16.29 11.27 -0.28
C ASP A 97 -14.92 10.60 -0.20
N ILE A 98 -14.68 9.61 -1.06
CA ILE A 98 -13.38 8.93 -1.23
C ILE A 98 -12.93 9.12 -2.67
N HIS A 99 -11.71 9.60 -2.87
CA HIS A 99 -11.14 9.89 -4.19
C HIS A 99 -10.03 8.90 -4.58
N VAL A 100 -9.27 8.42 -3.60
CA VAL A 100 -8.20 7.44 -3.83
C VAL A 100 -8.21 6.40 -2.73
N LEU A 101 -8.05 5.14 -3.14
CA LEU A 101 -7.80 4.01 -2.25
C LEU A 101 -6.42 3.44 -2.54
N VAL A 102 -5.57 3.37 -1.52
CA VAL A 102 -4.25 2.72 -1.58
C VAL A 102 -4.23 1.50 -0.65
N ASN A 103 -4.29 0.31 -1.23
CA ASN A 103 -4.19 -0.97 -0.52
C ASN A 103 -2.73 -1.42 -0.42
N ASN A 104 -2.06 -0.97 0.64
CA ASN A 104 -0.65 -1.26 0.89
C ASN A 104 -0.41 -2.23 2.06
N ALA A 105 -1.30 -2.27 3.06
CA ALA A 105 -1.11 -3.09 4.24
C ALA A 105 -1.15 -4.59 3.92
N GLN A 106 -0.20 -5.34 4.48
CA GLN A 106 -0.19 -6.80 4.51
C GLN A 106 0.72 -7.31 5.62
N ALA A 107 0.41 -8.49 6.17
CA ALA A 107 1.27 -9.29 7.03
C ALA A 107 1.55 -10.64 6.36
N SER A 108 2.72 -11.21 6.63
CA SER A 108 3.09 -12.54 6.14
C SER A 108 4.14 -13.19 7.03
N ALA A 109 4.21 -14.52 7.00
CA ALA A 109 5.33 -15.30 7.50
C ALA A 109 6.31 -15.53 6.34
N SER A 110 7.48 -14.88 6.39
CA SER A 110 8.51 -14.99 5.35
C SER A 110 9.61 -15.97 5.76
N GLY A 111 10.26 -16.59 4.78
CA GLY A 111 11.37 -17.53 5.00
C GLY A 111 10.94 -18.96 5.32
N VAL A 112 9.64 -19.26 5.21
CA VAL A 112 9.10 -20.61 5.43
C VAL A 112 8.91 -21.29 4.09
N THR A 113 9.40 -22.54 3.93
CA THR A 113 9.25 -23.29 2.69
C THR A 113 7.78 -23.67 2.45
N LEU A 114 7.39 -23.95 1.20
CA LEU A 114 6.00 -24.31 0.89
C LEU A 114 5.51 -25.52 1.70
N VAL A 115 6.35 -26.52 1.88
CA VAL A 115 5.99 -27.76 2.58
C VAL A 115 5.87 -27.55 4.10
N ASP A 116 6.60 -26.59 4.66
CA ASP A 116 6.60 -26.31 6.10
C ASP A 116 5.61 -25.18 6.48
N HIS A 117 4.95 -24.56 5.51
CA HIS A 117 3.99 -23.49 5.76
C HIS A 117 2.76 -24.02 6.49
N SER A 118 2.45 -23.49 7.66
CA SER A 118 1.20 -23.83 8.33
C SER A 118 0.00 -23.14 7.65
N THR A 119 -1.20 -23.70 7.85
CA THR A 119 -2.44 -23.08 7.35
C THR A 119 -2.61 -21.67 7.92
N GLU A 120 -2.32 -21.47 9.21
CA GLU A 120 -2.46 -20.15 9.88
C GLU A 120 -1.51 -19.12 9.28
N GLN A 121 -0.28 -19.52 8.93
CA GLN A 121 0.69 -18.64 8.26
C GLN A 121 0.24 -18.31 6.84
N PHE A 122 -0.35 -19.26 6.13
CA PHE A 122 -0.90 -19.06 4.81
C PHE A 122 -2.11 -18.11 4.88
N ASP A 123 -3.03 -18.37 5.77
CA ASP A 123 -4.24 -17.57 6.01
C ASP A 123 -3.90 -16.13 6.42
N LEU A 124 -2.87 -15.93 7.25
CA LEU A 124 -2.40 -14.59 7.63
C LEU A 124 -2.10 -13.74 6.40
N ALA A 125 -1.38 -14.28 5.42
CA ALA A 125 -1.03 -13.55 4.20
C ALA A 125 -2.26 -13.32 3.30
N VAL A 126 -3.12 -14.33 3.17
CA VAL A 126 -4.32 -14.27 2.31
C VAL A 126 -5.35 -13.31 2.90
N TYR A 127 -5.65 -13.41 4.20
CA TYR A 127 -6.63 -12.51 4.84
C TYR A 127 -6.14 -11.07 4.91
N SER A 128 -4.91 -10.83 5.36
CA SER A 128 -4.40 -9.48 5.50
C SER A 128 -4.07 -8.79 4.17
N GLY A 129 -3.79 -9.56 3.14
CA GLY A 129 -3.46 -9.05 1.80
C GLY A 129 -4.65 -9.10 0.85
N LEU A 130 -5.00 -10.29 0.37
CA LEU A 130 -5.97 -10.47 -0.71
C LEU A 130 -7.40 -10.13 -0.26
N TYR A 131 -7.89 -10.72 0.83
CA TYR A 131 -9.24 -10.44 1.31
C TYR A 131 -9.39 -9.00 1.78
N ALA A 132 -8.43 -8.44 2.51
CA ALA A 132 -8.46 -7.05 2.92
C ALA A 132 -8.55 -6.10 1.71
N THR A 133 -7.73 -6.32 0.68
CA THR A 133 -7.79 -5.55 -0.57
C THR A 133 -9.17 -5.67 -1.23
N PHE A 134 -9.71 -6.89 -1.32
CA PHE A 134 -11.05 -7.13 -1.86
C PHE A 134 -12.14 -6.36 -1.10
N TYR A 135 -12.14 -6.41 0.22
CA TYR A 135 -13.13 -5.73 1.05
C TYR A 135 -13.04 -4.21 0.95
N TYR A 136 -11.82 -3.65 0.98
CA TYR A 136 -11.64 -2.21 0.77
C TYR A 136 -12.11 -1.76 -0.61
N MET A 137 -11.77 -2.49 -1.66
CA MET A 137 -12.22 -2.18 -3.02
C MET A 137 -13.74 -2.21 -3.10
N LYS A 138 -14.38 -3.27 -2.59
CA LYS A 138 -15.84 -3.42 -2.57
C LYS A 138 -16.53 -2.29 -1.79
N ALA A 139 -16.05 -1.98 -0.58
CA ALA A 139 -16.65 -0.96 0.28
C ALA A 139 -16.45 0.47 -0.24
N CYS A 140 -15.31 0.75 -0.89
CA CYS A 140 -15.01 2.07 -1.44
C CYS A 140 -15.65 2.32 -2.82
N HIS A 141 -16.05 1.26 -3.56
CA HIS A 141 -16.56 1.39 -4.94
C HIS A 141 -17.62 2.46 -5.14
N PRO A 142 -18.72 2.55 -4.34
CA PRO A 142 -19.77 3.55 -4.60
C PRO A 142 -19.27 5.00 -4.49
N TYR A 143 -18.31 5.26 -3.61
CA TYR A 143 -17.71 6.58 -3.44
C TYR A 143 -16.69 6.89 -4.55
N LEU A 144 -15.88 5.89 -4.92
CA LEU A 144 -14.95 6.00 -6.04
C LEU A 144 -15.68 6.21 -7.38
N ALA A 145 -16.82 5.56 -7.60
CA ALA A 145 -17.66 5.77 -8.79
C ALA A 145 -18.20 7.21 -8.85
N LYS A 146 -18.66 7.75 -7.71
CA LYS A 146 -19.12 9.13 -7.60
C LYS A 146 -18.03 10.16 -7.93
N THR A 147 -16.82 9.92 -7.43
CA THR A 147 -15.67 10.84 -7.60
C THR A 147 -14.87 10.59 -8.88
N LYS A 148 -15.17 9.50 -9.61
CA LYS A 148 -14.33 8.95 -10.68
C LYS A 148 -12.90 8.72 -10.18
N GLY A 149 -12.80 8.09 -9.03
CA GLY A 149 -11.59 7.96 -8.25
C GLY A 149 -10.55 7.00 -8.81
N SER A 150 -9.55 6.68 -7.98
CA SER A 150 -8.43 5.80 -8.35
C SER A 150 -8.18 4.76 -7.27
N VAL A 151 -7.82 3.55 -7.69
CA VAL A 151 -7.35 2.48 -6.81
C VAL A 151 -5.92 2.12 -7.14
N ILE A 152 -5.07 2.06 -6.13
CA ILE A 152 -3.69 1.59 -6.22
C ILE A 152 -3.52 0.40 -5.29
N ASN A 153 -3.35 -0.77 -5.85
CA ASN A 153 -3.10 -1.99 -5.11
C ASN A 153 -1.61 -2.32 -5.09
N PHE A 154 -1.13 -2.87 -3.99
CA PHE A 154 0.27 -3.26 -3.84
C PHE A 154 0.44 -4.77 -4.01
N ALA A 155 1.10 -5.16 -5.10
CA ALA A 155 1.64 -6.48 -5.31
C ALA A 155 3.13 -6.54 -4.93
N SER A 156 3.89 -7.46 -5.50
CA SER A 156 5.32 -7.61 -5.20
C SER A 156 6.07 -8.30 -6.33
N GLY A 157 7.30 -7.90 -6.57
CA GLY A 157 8.24 -8.65 -7.39
C GLY A 157 8.44 -10.10 -6.94
N ALA A 158 8.29 -10.36 -5.64
CA ALA A 158 8.39 -11.71 -5.08
C ALA A 158 7.35 -12.70 -5.65
N GLY A 159 6.11 -12.23 -5.91
CA GLY A 159 5.09 -13.04 -6.58
C GLY A 159 5.43 -13.29 -8.05
N LEU A 160 5.94 -12.27 -8.70
CA LEU A 160 6.30 -12.32 -10.12
C LEU A 160 7.53 -13.22 -10.40
N SER A 161 8.47 -13.29 -9.46
CA SER A 161 9.74 -14.02 -9.61
C SER A 161 9.79 -15.36 -8.90
N GLY A 162 8.81 -15.66 -8.04
CA GLY A 162 8.77 -16.89 -7.26
C GLY A 162 9.86 -16.97 -6.20
N ASN A 163 10.00 -15.93 -5.38
CA ASN A 163 11.05 -15.86 -4.36
C ASN A 163 10.91 -16.98 -3.34
N PHE A 164 12.04 -17.60 -2.99
CA PHE A 164 12.11 -18.69 -1.99
C PHE A 164 11.50 -18.26 -0.65
N GLY A 165 10.73 -19.15 -0.02
CA GLY A 165 10.13 -18.94 1.30
C GLY A 165 9.01 -17.87 1.34
N GLN A 166 8.38 -17.56 0.19
CA GLN A 166 7.35 -16.52 0.05
C GLN A 166 6.03 -17.07 -0.49
N SER A 167 5.73 -18.36 -0.34
CA SER A 167 4.60 -19.02 -1.01
C SER A 167 3.24 -18.34 -0.73
N ALA A 168 2.88 -18.15 0.54
CA ALA A 168 1.61 -17.51 0.93
C ALA A 168 1.55 -16.03 0.50
N TYR A 169 2.66 -15.32 0.68
CA TYR A 169 2.79 -13.92 0.27
C TYR A 169 2.64 -13.78 -1.24
N ALA A 170 3.36 -14.58 -2.01
CA ALA A 170 3.29 -14.59 -3.47
C ALA A 170 1.87 -14.92 -3.96
N ALA A 171 1.22 -15.93 -3.39
CA ALA A 171 -0.16 -16.29 -3.73
C ALA A 171 -1.12 -15.11 -3.51
N ALA A 172 -1.03 -14.44 -2.36
CA ALA A 172 -1.86 -13.26 -2.07
C ALA A 172 -1.58 -12.11 -3.05
N LYS A 173 -0.30 -11.82 -3.36
CA LYS A 173 0.10 -10.73 -4.25
C LYS A 173 -0.29 -10.98 -5.71
N GLU A 174 -0.20 -12.21 -6.20
CA GLU A 174 -0.70 -12.56 -7.53
C GLU A 174 -2.24 -12.56 -7.60
N GLY A 175 -2.92 -12.98 -6.52
CA GLY A 175 -4.38 -12.84 -6.40
C GLY A 175 -4.83 -11.39 -6.50
N ILE A 176 -4.12 -10.46 -5.83
CA ILE A 176 -4.38 -9.01 -5.91
C ILE A 176 -4.22 -8.51 -7.35
N ARG A 177 -3.16 -8.93 -8.07
CA ARG A 177 -2.95 -8.55 -9.48
C ARG A 177 -4.09 -9.04 -10.38
N GLY A 178 -4.49 -10.31 -10.23
CA GLY A 178 -5.61 -10.89 -10.98
C GLY A 178 -6.91 -10.11 -10.75
N MET A 179 -7.27 -9.90 -9.48
CA MET A 179 -8.46 -9.15 -9.09
C MET A 179 -8.43 -7.70 -9.59
N SER A 180 -7.27 -7.04 -9.56
CA SER A 180 -7.13 -5.67 -10.02
C SER A 180 -7.42 -5.51 -11.51
N ARG A 181 -7.00 -6.47 -12.35
CA ARG A 181 -7.30 -6.46 -13.79
C ARG A 181 -8.81 -6.61 -14.06
N VAL A 182 -9.47 -7.49 -13.30
CA VAL A 182 -10.93 -7.65 -13.41
C VAL A 182 -11.63 -6.35 -13.02
N ALA A 183 -11.28 -5.77 -11.88
CA ALA A 183 -11.85 -4.49 -11.42
C ALA A 183 -11.59 -3.35 -12.42
N ALA A 184 -10.41 -3.27 -13.01
CA ALA A 184 -10.10 -2.27 -14.04
C ALA A 184 -11.05 -2.37 -15.25
N THR A 185 -11.37 -3.61 -15.67
CA THR A 185 -12.30 -3.87 -16.78
C THR A 185 -13.74 -3.50 -16.40
N GLU A 186 -14.18 -3.90 -15.20
CA GLU A 186 -15.56 -3.69 -14.76
C GLU A 186 -15.87 -2.21 -14.42
N TRP A 187 -14.92 -1.51 -13.79
CA TRP A 187 -15.10 -0.18 -13.22
C TRP A 187 -14.69 0.95 -14.15
N GLY A 188 -14.08 0.64 -15.30
CA GLY A 188 -13.74 1.63 -16.31
C GLY A 188 -14.94 2.47 -16.76
N LYS A 189 -16.14 1.86 -16.89
CA LYS A 189 -17.40 2.54 -17.19
C LYS A 189 -17.82 3.58 -16.13
N ASP A 190 -17.40 3.37 -14.87
CA ASP A 190 -17.67 4.28 -13.76
C ASP A 190 -16.58 5.38 -13.63
N GLY A 191 -15.60 5.38 -14.55
CA GLY A 191 -14.50 6.33 -14.57
C GLY A 191 -13.42 6.05 -13.50
N ILE A 192 -13.44 4.87 -12.88
CA ILE A 192 -12.44 4.44 -11.90
C ILE A 192 -11.27 3.80 -12.64
N ASN A 193 -10.04 4.21 -12.33
CA ASN A 193 -8.86 3.48 -12.74
C ASN A 193 -8.29 2.64 -11.58
N VAL A 194 -7.84 1.44 -11.91
CA VAL A 194 -7.29 0.47 -10.94
C VAL A 194 -5.94 0.00 -11.45
N ASN A 195 -4.87 0.31 -10.72
CA ASN A 195 -3.51 -0.09 -11.08
C ASN A 195 -2.81 -0.77 -9.91
N VAL A 196 -1.73 -1.47 -10.23
CA VAL A 196 -0.94 -2.23 -9.27
C VAL A 196 0.50 -1.73 -9.28
N ILE A 197 1.10 -1.58 -8.09
CA ILE A 197 2.52 -1.30 -7.91
C ILE A 197 3.20 -2.52 -7.28
N CYS A 198 4.35 -2.92 -7.84
CA CYS A 198 5.32 -3.80 -7.20
C CYS A 198 6.54 -2.96 -6.81
N PRO A 199 6.65 -2.53 -5.55
CA PRO A 199 7.71 -1.62 -5.12
C PRO A 199 8.92 -2.37 -4.56
N LEU A 200 10.08 -1.75 -4.63
CA LEU A 200 11.23 -2.08 -3.81
C LEU A 200 11.77 -0.80 -3.16
N ALA A 201 11.64 -0.68 -1.84
CA ALA A 201 12.02 0.51 -1.11
C ALA A 201 12.91 0.19 0.10
N TRP A 202 13.79 1.12 0.46
CA TRP A 202 14.50 1.08 1.74
C TRP A 202 13.52 1.40 2.86
N THR A 203 13.33 0.45 3.75
CA THR A 203 12.38 0.59 4.86
C THR A 203 13.08 0.38 6.20
N ALA A 204 12.51 0.89 7.29
CA ALA A 204 13.05 0.70 8.63
C ALA A 204 13.17 -0.79 9.02
N GLN A 205 12.29 -1.64 8.48
CA GLN A 205 12.40 -3.09 8.64
C GLN A 205 13.63 -3.65 7.93
N LEU A 206 13.88 -3.22 6.68
CA LEU A 206 15.03 -3.64 5.89
C LEU A 206 16.33 -3.09 6.48
N GLU A 207 16.34 -1.83 6.91
CA GLU A 207 17.45 -1.19 7.62
C GLU A 207 17.78 -1.93 8.91
N GLY A 208 16.77 -2.25 9.72
CA GLY A 208 16.96 -3.01 10.96
C GLY A 208 17.54 -4.41 10.71
N TRP A 209 17.07 -5.10 9.65
CA TRP A 209 17.62 -6.39 9.28
C TRP A 209 19.06 -6.28 8.76
N ALA A 210 19.35 -5.31 7.92
CA ALA A 210 20.71 -5.06 7.41
C ALA A 210 21.70 -4.76 8.54
N ASN A 211 21.27 -3.98 9.54
CA ASN A 211 22.10 -3.65 10.71
C ASN A 211 22.32 -4.85 11.64
N ALA A 212 21.27 -5.67 11.84
CA ALA A 212 21.34 -6.84 12.72
C ALA A 212 22.13 -8.02 12.09
N TYR A 213 22.07 -8.14 10.76
CA TYR A 213 22.66 -9.29 10.03
C TYR A 213 23.39 -8.86 8.75
N PRO A 214 24.46 -8.05 8.82
CA PRO A 214 25.09 -7.43 7.66
C PRO A 214 25.62 -8.41 6.62
N GLU A 215 26.20 -9.53 7.05
CA GLU A 215 26.72 -10.54 6.13
C GLU A 215 25.57 -11.30 5.41
N ALA A 216 24.50 -11.63 6.13
CA ALA A 216 23.32 -12.25 5.53
C ALA A 216 22.62 -11.28 4.56
N PHE A 217 22.54 -10.00 4.91
CA PHE A 217 22.02 -8.97 4.02
C PHE A 217 22.81 -8.89 2.72
N LYS A 218 24.15 -8.76 2.81
CA LYS A 218 25.04 -8.69 1.66
C LYS A 218 24.97 -9.93 0.75
N ALA A 219 24.77 -11.10 1.34
CA ALA A 219 24.69 -12.36 0.60
C ALA A 219 23.33 -12.56 -0.13
N ASN A 220 22.24 -12.00 0.40
CA ASN A 220 20.89 -12.31 -0.07
C ASN A 220 20.15 -11.13 -0.73
N VAL A 221 20.65 -9.89 -0.59
CA VAL A 221 19.99 -8.70 -1.12
C VAL A 221 20.83 -8.06 -2.21
N HIS A 222 20.26 -8.04 -3.41
CA HIS A 222 20.93 -7.41 -4.54
C HIS A 222 20.56 -5.93 -4.63
N MET A 223 21.58 -5.09 -4.82
CA MET A 223 21.38 -3.67 -5.09
C MET A 223 20.70 -3.50 -6.44
N PRO A 224 19.64 -2.68 -6.52
CA PRO A 224 19.03 -2.33 -7.79
C PRO A 224 20.03 -1.74 -8.80
N PRO A 225 19.85 -1.93 -10.11
CA PRO A 225 20.68 -1.30 -11.15
C PRO A 225 20.78 0.23 -11.04
N MET A 226 19.78 0.92 -10.50
CA MET A 226 19.83 2.36 -10.22
C MET A 226 20.77 2.74 -9.06
N GLY A 227 21.39 1.77 -8.39
CA GLY A 227 22.40 1.98 -7.34
C GLY A 227 21.84 2.31 -5.96
N HIS A 228 20.54 2.30 -5.79
CA HIS A 228 19.89 2.52 -4.48
C HIS A 228 18.55 1.79 -4.41
N PHE A 229 18.05 1.56 -3.19
CA PHE A 229 16.67 1.14 -2.94
C PHE A 229 15.77 2.36 -2.96
N GLY A 230 14.57 2.20 -3.50
CA GLY A 230 13.62 3.30 -3.64
C GLY A 230 13.34 4.01 -2.33
N ASP A 231 13.19 5.32 -2.38
CA ASP A 231 12.69 6.13 -1.27
C ASP A 231 11.17 5.96 -1.14
N ALA A 232 10.70 5.71 0.09
CA ALA A 232 9.29 5.42 0.33
C ALA A 232 8.36 6.59 -0.03
N GLU A 233 8.79 7.83 0.15
CA GLU A 233 8.03 9.03 -0.21
C GLU A 233 8.36 9.52 -1.61
N ALA A 234 9.65 9.83 -1.87
CA ALA A 234 10.07 10.55 -3.06
C ALA A 234 9.94 9.72 -4.35
N GLU A 235 9.97 8.39 -4.26
CA GLU A 235 9.88 7.51 -5.42
C GLU A 235 8.61 6.67 -5.41
N ILE A 236 8.30 5.95 -4.33
CA ILE A 236 7.08 5.12 -4.29
C ILE A 236 5.82 5.98 -4.06
N GLY A 237 5.87 6.89 -3.09
CA GLY A 237 4.74 7.78 -2.79
C GLY A 237 4.40 8.70 -3.96
N ARG A 238 5.42 9.28 -4.60
CA ARG A 238 5.23 10.15 -5.79
C ARG A 238 4.68 9.39 -6.98
N ALA A 239 5.05 8.12 -7.17
CA ALA A 239 4.45 7.28 -8.20
C ALA A 239 2.95 7.04 -7.93
N CYS A 240 2.55 6.82 -6.67
CA CYS A 240 1.13 6.72 -6.30
C CYS A 240 0.36 8.02 -6.60
N VAL A 241 0.95 9.18 -6.29
CA VAL A 241 0.38 10.49 -6.61
C VAL A 241 0.16 10.64 -8.11
N ALA A 242 1.16 10.29 -8.93
CA ALA A 242 1.06 10.36 -10.39
C ALA A 242 -0.03 9.43 -10.94
N LEU A 243 -0.09 8.17 -10.47
CA LEU A 243 -1.09 7.18 -10.91
C LEU A 243 -2.53 7.56 -10.54
N ALA A 244 -2.72 8.23 -9.41
CA ALA A 244 -4.04 8.70 -9.00
C ALA A 244 -4.37 10.10 -9.55
N GLY A 245 -3.38 10.79 -10.10
CA GLY A 245 -3.51 12.13 -10.64
C GLY A 245 -4.15 12.18 -12.03
N PRO A 246 -4.43 13.39 -12.53
CA PRO A 246 -5.09 13.58 -13.83
C PRO A 246 -4.20 13.12 -15.01
N ASP A 247 -2.89 13.19 -14.89
CA ASP A 247 -1.94 12.95 -15.97
C ASP A 247 -1.94 11.49 -16.46
N LEU A 248 -2.21 10.54 -15.55
CA LEU A 248 -2.26 9.10 -15.83
C LEU A 248 -3.68 8.52 -15.72
N LYS A 249 -4.71 9.36 -15.79
CA LYS A 249 -6.11 8.92 -15.56
C LYS A 249 -6.61 7.88 -16.57
N TYR A 250 -6.04 7.83 -17.77
CA TYR A 250 -6.39 6.85 -18.81
C TYR A 250 -5.65 5.51 -18.62
N MET A 251 -4.72 5.42 -17.67
CA MET A 251 -4.02 4.18 -17.32
C MET A 251 -4.85 3.37 -16.34
N THR A 252 -5.23 2.14 -16.71
CA THR A 252 -5.96 1.21 -15.85
C THR A 252 -5.61 -0.24 -16.19
N GLY A 253 -5.59 -1.12 -15.18
CA GLY A 253 -5.28 -2.55 -15.32
C GLY A 253 -3.79 -2.88 -15.36
N GLU A 254 -2.92 -1.86 -15.23
CA GLU A 254 -1.47 -2.02 -15.33
C GLU A 254 -0.82 -2.52 -14.03
N THR A 255 0.29 -3.23 -14.21
CA THR A 255 1.21 -3.57 -13.11
C THR A 255 2.55 -2.90 -13.36
N LEU A 256 2.90 -1.95 -12.49
CA LEU A 256 4.16 -1.22 -12.59
C LEU A 256 5.15 -1.76 -11.55
N THR A 257 6.33 -2.17 -12.04
CA THR A 257 7.45 -2.50 -11.17
C THR A 257 8.25 -1.22 -10.90
N ILE A 258 8.31 -0.81 -9.63
CA ILE A 258 9.10 0.34 -9.17
C ILE A 258 10.21 -0.20 -8.28
N GLU A 259 11.20 -0.81 -8.91
CA GLU A 259 12.21 -1.65 -8.27
C GLU A 259 13.64 -1.27 -8.74
N GLY A 260 13.81 -0.06 -9.29
CA GLY A 260 15.13 0.42 -9.70
C GLY A 260 15.85 -0.45 -10.75
N GLY A 261 15.08 -1.22 -11.55
CA GLY A 261 15.58 -2.10 -12.60
C GLY A 261 15.77 -3.57 -12.20
N LEU A 262 15.48 -3.98 -10.97
CA LEU A 262 15.52 -5.41 -10.58
C LEU A 262 14.39 -6.23 -11.20
N GLY A 263 13.23 -5.65 -11.34
CA GLY A 263 12.02 -6.31 -11.84
C GLY A 263 11.85 -6.22 -13.37
N LEU A 264 12.92 -6.31 -14.14
CA LEU A 264 12.84 -6.26 -15.60
C LEU A 264 11.99 -7.41 -16.14
N ARG A 265 11.05 -7.08 -17.02
CA ARG A 265 10.14 -8.02 -17.66
C ARG A 265 10.11 -7.78 -19.17
N PRO A 266 9.98 -8.86 -19.96
CA PRO A 266 9.78 -8.70 -21.40
C PRO A 266 8.41 -8.09 -21.71
#